data_97ce835ac21b6d7f7ad75fc52ec7d3ea
#
_entry.id   97ce835ac21b6d7f7ad75fc52ec7d3ea
#
_cell.length_a   1.000
_cell.length_b   1.000
_cell.length_c   1.000
_cell.angle_alpha   90.00
_cell.angle_beta   90.00
_cell.angle_gamma   90.00
#
_symmetry.space_group_name_H-M   'P 1'
#
loop_
_entity.id
_entity.type
_entity.pdbx_description
1 polymer ?
#
loop_
_entity_poly.entity_id
_entity_poly.type
_entity_poly.pdbx_seq_one_letter_code
_entity_poly.pdbx_strand_id
1 'polypeptide(L)'
;MILKKTSLPKVVKNILLDKKEPISLVHFVTNRCNARCSFCFIDFDDPKTFSHELTLDEIDVLTKNLGNSLLNVNLTGGEPFARKDLVDIAKKYLVNTTIQSIYVTTNASLPDRIKNFAEEVTAFDNQVELTFQISIDDMPDNHNRVRKVKNLFDKCIETYRLLKRMGDNINPVVSI
;
A
#
# COMPACT_ATOMS: atom_id res chain seq x y z
N MET A 1 -19.26 -10.83 8.20
CA MET A 1 -19.68 -9.55 7.55
C MET A 1 -19.55 -9.76 6.04
N ILE A 2 -20.60 -9.49 5.26
CA ILE A 2 -20.49 -9.59 3.79
C ILE A 2 -19.90 -8.29 3.31
N LEU A 3 -18.65 -8.33 2.83
CA LEU A 3 -17.99 -7.16 2.25
C LEU A 3 -18.62 -6.85 0.89
N LYS A 4 -18.77 -5.58 0.58
CA LYS A 4 -19.37 -5.13 -0.69
C LYS A 4 -18.35 -5.40 -1.82
N LYS A 5 -18.78 -6.13 -2.85
CA LYS A 5 -17.96 -6.31 -4.07
C LYS A 5 -18.35 -5.31 -5.13
N THR A 6 -17.36 -4.85 -5.88
CA THR A 6 -17.58 -3.97 -7.03
C THR A 6 -18.40 -4.71 -8.08
N SER A 7 -19.50 -4.09 -8.53
CA SER A 7 -20.29 -4.59 -9.64
C SER A 7 -19.71 -4.10 -10.96
N LEU A 8 -19.25 -5.00 -11.82
CA LEU A 8 -18.69 -4.65 -13.14
C LEU A 8 -19.60 -3.71 -13.95
N PRO A 9 -20.94 -3.91 -14.01
CA PRO A 9 -21.81 -2.97 -14.70
C PRO A 9 -21.78 -1.55 -14.12
N LYS A 10 -21.63 -1.39 -12.80
CA LYS A 10 -21.53 -0.06 -12.17
C LYS A 10 -20.21 0.62 -12.54
N VAL A 11 -19.12 -0.13 -12.54
CA VAL A 11 -17.81 0.40 -12.94
C VAL A 11 -17.84 0.85 -14.40
N VAL A 12 -18.35 0.02 -15.30
CA VAL A 12 -18.48 0.35 -16.72
C VAL A 12 -19.37 1.59 -16.91
N LYS A 13 -20.51 1.66 -16.21
CA LYS A 13 -21.38 2.84 -16.24
C LYS A 13 -20.64 4.11 -15.76
N ASN A 14 -19.90 4.01 -14.65
CA ASN A 14 -19.13 5.14 -14.15
C ASN A 14 -18.03 5.59 -15.13
N ILE A 15 -17.31 4.64 -15.76
CA ILE A 15 -16.27 4.96 -16.76
C ILE A 15 -16.83 5.65 -17.99
N LEU A 16 -17.92 5.12 -18.52
CA LEU A 16 -18.43 5.57 -19.84
C LEU A 16 -19.40 6.76 -19.75
N LEU A 17 -20.19 6.84 -18.68
CA LEU A 17 -21.30 7.77 -18.57
C LEU A 17 -21.14 8.76 -17.43
N ASP A 18 -21.06 8.27 -16.20
CA ASP A 18 -21.19 9.13 -15.01
C ASP A 18 -19.90 9.91 -14.70
N LYS A 19 -18.72 9.27 -14.82
CA LYS A 19 -17.37 9.84 -14.58
C LYS A 19 -17.22 10.59 -13.25
N LYS A 20 -17.91 10.12 -12.21
CA LYS A 20 -18.02 10.82 -10.92
C LYS A 20 -17.24 10.19 -9.79
N GLU A 21 -17.02 8.87 -9.85
CA GLU A 21 -16.37 8.11 -8.80
C GLU A 21 -14.98 7.65 -9.24
N PRO A 22 -13.98 7.64 -8.34
CA PRO A 22 -12.67 7.09 -8.65
C PRO A 22 -12.74 5.57 -8.85
N ILE A 23 -11.88 5.05 -9.74
CA ILE A 23 -11.78 3.62 -10.04
C ILE A 23 -10.55 3.02 -9.36
N SER A 24 -9.51 3.83 -9.24
CA SER A 24 -8.27 3.50 -8.56
C SER A 24 -7.81 4.70 -7.75
N LEU A 25 -7.23 4.46 -6.59
CA LEU A 25 -6.71 5.50 -5.72
C LEU A 25 -5.26 5.20 -5.35
N VAL A 26 -4.41 6.22 -5.38
CA VAL A 26 -3.08 6.19 -4.76
C VAL A 26 -3.15 7.03 -3.50
N HIS A 27 -2.93 6.39 -2.35
CA HIS A 27 -2.96 7.03 -1.04
C HIS A 27 -1.55 7.07 -0.43
N PHE A 28 -1.00 8.26 -0.32
CA PHE A 28 0.24 8.50 0.43
C PHE A 28 -0.11 8.52 1.92
N VAL A 29 -0.02 7.35 2.55
CA VAL A 29 -0.46 7.18 3.95
C VAL A 29 0.46 7.86 4.96
N THR A 30 1.73 8.07 4.58
CA THR A 30 2.73 8.74 5.41
C THR A 30 3.86 9.30 4.55
N ASN A 31 4.46 10.41 4.98
CA ASN A 31 5.72 10.89 4.44
C ASN A 31 6.93 10.36 5.22
N ARG A 32 6.72 9.68 6.35
CA ARG A 32 7.80 9.08 7.13
C ARG A 32 8.41 7.90 6.39
N CYS A 33 9.73 7.83 6.41
CA CYS A 33 10.49 6.74 5.80
C CYS A 33 11.74 6.47 6.62
N ASN A 34 12.14 5.21 6.67
CA ASN A 34 13.40 4.80 7.30
C ASN A 34 14.58 4.73 6.30
N ALA A 35 14.32 5.00 5.02
CA ALA A 35 15.34 5.21 3.99
C ALA A 35 15.53 6.71 3.71
N ARG A 36 16.64 7.03 3.04
CA ARG A 36 16.97 8.40 2.59
C ARG A 36 17.54 8.34 1.19
N CYS A 37 16.71 7.86 0.26
CA CYS A 37 17.09 7.67 -1.14
C CYS A 37 17.58 8.98 -1.75
N SER A 38 18.67 8.92 -2.52
CA SER A 38 19.27 10.12 -3.13
C SER A 38 18.39 10.76 -4.21
N PHE A 39 17.41 10.03 -4.72
CA PHE A 39 16.45 10.44 -5.74
C PHE A 39 15.02 10.65 -5.19
N CYS A 40 14.84 10.61 -3.86
CA CYS A 40 13.53 10.75 -3.24
C CYS A 40 12.95 12.15 -3.48
N PHE A 41 11.67 12.22 -3.84
CA PHE A 41 10.97 13.50 -4.00
C PHE A 41 10.47 14.07 -2.66
N ILE A 42 10.50 13.29 -1.59
CA ILE A 42 10.12 13.76 -0.25
C ILE A 42 11.26 14.59 0.32
N ASP A 43 10.99 15.85 0.63
CA ASP A 43 11.92 16.72 1.32
C ASP A 43 11.84 16.44 2.83
N PHE A 44 12.82 15.71 3.34
CA PHE A 44 12.91 15.35 4.76
C PHE A 44 13.44 16.47 5.65
N ASP A 45 13.97 17.55 5.06
CA ASP A 45 14.50 18.70 5.77
C ASP A 45 13.43 19.79 6.01
N ASP A 46 12.30 19.74 5.24
CA ASP A 46 11.17 20.62 5.47
C ASP A 46 10.29 20.08 6.64
N PRO A 47 10.18 20.82 7.76
CA PRO A 47 9.32 20.43 8.89
C PRO A 47 7.85 20.22 8.52
N LYS A 48 7.36 20.87 7.45
CA LYS A 48 5.99 20.74 6.98
C LYS A 48 5.70 19.39 6.35
N THR A 49 6.73 18.67 5.91
CA THR A 49 6.60 17.35 5.28
C THR A 49 5.84 16.34 6.14
N PHE A 50 5.89 16.50 7.47
CA PHE A 50 5.29 15.56 8.43
C PHE A 50 4.03 16.10 9.11
N SER A 51 3.55 17.27 8.73
CA SER A 51 2.53 18.03 9.49
C SER A 51 1.07 17.67 9.17
N HIS A 52 0.78 16.89 8.13
CA HIS A 52 -0.59 16.71 7.63
C HIS A 52 -0.89 15.27 7.17
N GLU A 53 -0.48 14.29 7.97
CA GLU A 53 -0.93 12.91 7.75
C GLU A 53 -2.41 12.79 8.17
N LEU A 54 -3.25 12.21 7.32
CA LEU A 54 -4.64 11.94 7.68
C LEU A 54 -4.70 10.99 8.88
N THR A 55 -5.53 11.32 9.84
CA THR A 55 -5.89 10.44 10.95
C THR A 55 -6.74 9.27 10.49
N LEU A 56 -6.86 8.22 11.30
CA LEU A 56 -7.72 7.08 10.96
C LEU A 56 -9.19 7.48 10.83
N ASP A 57 -9.65 8.45 11.61
CA ASP A 57 -11.03 8.97 11.53
C ASP A 57 -11.27 9.75 10.23
N GLU A 58 -10.32 10.57 9.81
CA GLU A 58 -10.39 11.27 8.51
C GLU A 58 -10.37 10.27 7.34
N ILE A 59 -9.58 9.20 7.44
CA ILE A 59 -9.55 8.11 6.46
C ILE A 59 -10.89 7.35 6.45
N ASP A 60 -11.53 7.16 7.59
CA ASP A 60 -12.86 6.56 7.68
C ASP A 60 -13.90 7.42 6.94
N VAL A 61 -13.86 8.73 7.14
CA VAL A 61 -14.73 9.67 6.42
C VAL A 61 -14.42 9.67 4.92
N LEU A 62 -13.14 9.74 4.54
CA LEU A 62 -12.70 9.68 3.15
C LEU A 62 -13.23 8.42 2.46
N THR A 63 -12.98 7.25 3.03
CA THR A 63 -13.32 5.97 2.42
C THR A 63 -14.83 5.78 2.26
N LYS A 64 -15.65 6.31 3.18
CA LYS A 64 -17.13 6.31 3.06
C LYS A 64 -17.64 7.15 1.90
N ASN A 65 -16.86 8.13 1.45
CA ASN A 65 -17.27 9.08 0.38
C ASN A 65 -16.67 8.76 -1.00
N LEU A 66 -15.87 7.68 -1.14
CA LEU A 66 -15.25 7.30 -2.43
C LEU A 66 -16.22 6.65 -3.44
N GLY A 67 -17.45 6.35 -3.02
CA GLY A 67 -18.43 5.69 -3.88
C GLY A 67 -18.25 4.16 -3.98
N ASN A 68 -18.84 3.57 -5.02
CA ASN A 68 -18.89 2.12 -5.20
C ASN A 68 -18.21 1.62 -6.49
N SER A 69 -17.38 2.46 -7.11
CA SER A 69 -16.66 2.12 -8.34
C SER A 69 -15.17 1.85 -8.12
N LEU A 70 -14.68 2.04 -6.88
CA LEU A 70 -13.27 1.82 -6.56
C LEU A 70 -12.93 0.33 -6.66
N LEU A 71 -11.96 -0.01 -7.52
CA LEU A 71 -11.48 -1.39 -7.73
C LEU A 71 -10.28 -1.72 -6.86
N ASN A 72 -9.41 -0.74 -6.66
CA ASN A 72 -8.17 -0.93 -5.93
C ASN A 72 -7.71 0.35 -5.24
N VAL A 73 -6.87 0.17 -4.24
CA VAL A 73 -6.09 1.24 -3.63
C VAL A 73 -4.61 0.86 -3.61
N ASN A 74 -3.74 1.82 -3.92
CA ASN A 74 -2.30 1.70 -3.69
C ASN A 74 -1.92 2.51 -2.45
N LEU A 75 -1.54 1.82 -1.38
CA LEU A 75 -1.01 2.41 -0.16
C LEU A 75 0.49 2.64 -0.36
N THR A 76 0.90 3.90 -0.36
CA THR A 76 2.27 4.31 -0.63
C THR A 76 2.68 5.45 0.29
N GLY A 77 3.77 6.15 -0.02
CA GLY A 77 4.24 7.32 0.73
C GLY A 77 5.76 7.35 0.83
N GLY A 78 6.27 7.62 2.03
CA GLY A 78 7.65 7.33 2.38
C GLY A 78 7.86 5.82 2.49
N GLU A 79 7.66 5.25 3.67
CA GLU A 79 7.54 3.81 3.86
C GLU A 79 6.22 3.52 4.58
N PRO A 80 5.22 2.91 3.90
CA PRO A 80 3.91 2.66 4.50
C PRO A 80 3.99 1.87 5.81
N PHE A 81 4.90 0.91 5.89
CA PHE A 81 5.10 0.10 7.09
C PHE A 81 5.78 0.83 8.25
N ALA A 82 6.21 2.08 8.07
CA ALA A 82 6.59 2.96 9.18
C ALA A 82 5.35 3.46 9.95
N ARG A 83 4.17 3.48 9.30
CA ARG A 83 2.91 3.86 9.92
C ARG A 83 2.34 2.70 10.74
N LYS A 84 1.95 2.97 12.01
CA LYS A 84 1.55 1.91 12.96
C LYS A 84 0.14 1.35 12.69
N ASP A 85 -0.77 2.19 12.23
CA ASP A 85 -2.18 1.88 11.98
C ASP A 85 -2.48 1.50 10.51
N LEU A 86 -1.45 1.06 9.74
CA LEU A 86 -1.59 0.70 8.33
C LEU A 86 -2.61 -0.43 8.10
N VAL A 87 -2.68 -1.40 9.01
CA VAL A 87 -3.66 -2.49 8.97
C VAL A 87 -5.08 -1.93 9.13
N ASP A 88 -5.28 -1.01 10.05
CA ASP A 88 -6.59 -0.40 10.28
C ASP A 88 -7.02 0.45 9.08
N ILE A 89 -6.08 1.15 8.45
CA ILE A 89 -6.32 1.88 7.20
C ILE A 89 -6.81 0.92 6.11
N ALA A 90 -6.12 -0.20 5.90
CA ALA A 90 -6.53 -1.21 4.93
C ALA A 90 -7.95 -1.74 5.23
N LYS A 91 -8.25 -2.04 6.49
CA LYS A 91 -9.59 -2.47 6.95
C LYS A 91 -10.66 -1.40 6.68
N LYS A 92 -10.35 -0.10 6.81
CA LYS A 92 -11.31 0.98 6.45
C LYS A 92 -11.66 0.95 4.96
N TYR A 93 -10.69 0.77 4.09
CA TYR A 93 -10.96 0.58 2.67
C TYR A 93 -11.83 -0.64 2.39
N LEU A 94 -11.53 -1.78 2.97
CA LEU A 94 -12.29 -3.02 2.79
C LEU A 94 -13.75 -2.91 3.28
N VAL A 95 -13.99 -2.21 4.38
CA VAL A 95 -15.33 -2.04 4.96
C VAL A 95 -16.17 -1.00 4.21
N ASN A 96 -15.57 0.13 3.87
CA ASN A 96 -16.30 1.30 3.40
C ASN A 96 -16.40 1.39 1.87
N THR A 97 -15.57 0.64 1.14
CA THR A 97 -15.54 0.65 -0.33
C THR A 97 -15.83 -0.74 -0.93
N THR A 98 -15.66 -0.87 -2.22
CA THR A 98 -15.88 -2.12 -2.96
C THR A 98 -14.59 -2.67 -3.58
N ILE A 99 -13.42 -2.27 -3.04
CA ILE A 99 -12.14 -2.72 -3.57
C ILE A 99 -12.00 -4.25 -3.53
N GLN A 100 -11.26 -4.77 -4.48
CA GLN A 100 -10.93 -6.19 -4.59
C GLN A 100 -9.43 -6.43 -4.36
N SER A 101 -8.63 -5.37 -4.51
CA SER A 101 -7.17 -5.47 -4.33
C SER A 101 -6.59 -4.25 -3.61
N ILE A 102 -5.56 -4.53 -2.83
CA ILE A 102 -4.72 -3.53 -2.17
C ILE A 102 -3.30 -3.72 -2.67
N TYR A 103 -2.73 -2.65 -3.23
CA TYR A 103 -1.32 -2.56 -3.56
C TYR A 103 -0.60 -1.86 -2.42
N VAL A 104 0.60 -2.30 -2.07
CA VAL A 104 1.46 -1.61 -1.10
C VAL A 104 2.84 -1.46 -1.71
N THR A 105 3.27 -0.22 -1.95
CA THR A 105 4.62 0.07 -2.43
C THR A 105 5.55 0.23 -1.24
N THR A 106 6.60 -0.58 -1.16
CA THR A 106 7.49 -0.65 0.00
C THR A 106 8.96 -0.80 -0.37
N ASN A 107 9.83 -0.27 0.46
CA ASN A 107 11.27 -0.54 0.41
C ASN A 107 11.64 -1.91 1.02
N ALA A 108 10.67 -2.64 1.55
CA ALA A 108 10.78 -3.98 2.13
C ALA A 108 11.79 -4.12 3.29
N SER A 109 12.15 -3.03 3.96
CA SER A 109 13.11 -3.03 5.08
C SER A 109 12.54 -3.58 6.39
N LEU A 110 11.22 -3.79 6.47
CA LEU A 110 10.47 -4.15 7.67
C LEU A 110 9.69 -5.48 7.47
N PRO A 111 10.36 -6.61 7.24
CA PRO A 111 9.72 -7.89 6.84
C PRO A 111 8.66 -8.36 7.84
N ASP A 112 8.90 -8.22 9.15
CA ASP A 112 7.93 -8.65 10.18
C ASP A 112 6.63 -7.83 10.14
N ARG A 113 6.71 -6.52 9.89
CA ARG A 113 5.52 -5.67 9.75
C ARG A 113 4.76 -5.96 8.47
N ILE A 114 5.47 -6.26 7.40
CA ILE A 114 4.89 -6.65 6.11
C ILE A 114 4.14 -7.97 6.27
N LYS A 115 4.77 -8.95 6.92
CA LYS A 115 4.15 -10.24 7.22
C LYS A 115 2.88 -10.08 8.05
N ASN A 116 2.97 -9.36 9.18
CA ASN A 116 1.82 -9.12 10.06
C ASN A 116 0.66 -8.44 9.31
N PHE A 117 0.95 -7.44 8.48
CA PHE A 117 -0.05 -6.79 7.66
C PHE A 117 -0.74 -7.77 6.71
N ALA A 118 0.03 -8.61 6.01
CA ALA A 118 -0.52 -9.59 5.09
C ALA A 118 -1.42 -10.60 5.84
N GLU A 119 -0.98 -11.12 6.99
CA GLU A 119 -1.74 -12.05 7.83
C GLU A 119 -3.04 -11.42 8.35
N GLU A 120 -2.97 -10.21 8.92
CA GLU A 120 -4.16 -9.56 9.49
C GLU A 120 -5.19 -9.13 8.44
N VAL A 121 -4.74 -8.64 7.30
CA VAL A 121 -5.64 -8.18 6.23
C VAL A 121 -6.31 -9.37 5.55
N THR A 122 -5.57 -10.45 5.27
CA THR A 122 -6.17 -11.67 4.69
C THR A 122 -7.04 -12.45 5.66
N ALA A 123 -6.75 -12.40 6.96
CA ALA A 123 -7.64 -12.94 7.99
C ALA A 123 -8.95 -12.15 8.10
N PHE A 124 -8.91 -10.84 7.84
CA PHE A 124 -10.09 -9.98 7.84
C PHE A 124 -10.95 -10.15 6.59
N ASP A 125 -10.32 -10.22 5.40
CA ASP A 125 -10.96 -10.56 4.13
C ASP A 125 -10.08 -11.55 3.34
N ASN A 126 -10.48 -12.80 3.29
CA ASN A 126 -9.74 -13.86 2.60
C ASN A 126 -9.88 -13.82 1.08
N GLN A 127 -10.65 -12.89 0.53
CA GLN A 127 -10.86 -12.73 -0.91
C GLN A 127 -10.10 -11.51 -1.47
N VAL A 128 -9.52 -10.66 -0.60
CA VAL A 128 -8.74 -9.53 -1.05
C VAL A 128 -7.43 -10.00 -1.67
N GLU A 129 -7.08 -9.41 -2.81
CA GLU A 129 -5.77 -9.59 -3.41
C GLU A 129 -4.80 -8.55 -2.88
N LEU A 130 -3.70 -9.00 -2.29
CA LEU A 130 -2.62 -8.14 -1.82
C LEU A 130 -1.45 -8.18 -2.79
N THR A 131 -1.06 -7.04 -3.32
CA THR A 131 0.15 -6.91 -4.14
C THR A 131 1.17 -6.03 -3.43
N PHE A 132 2.34 -6.59 -3.17
CA PHE A 132 3.45 -5.87 -2.57
C PHE A 132 4.47 -5.50 -3.64
N GLN A 133 4.56 -4.21 -3.97
CA GLN A 133 5.52 -3.67 -4.92
C GLN A 133 6.83 -3.39 -4.19
N ILE A 134 7.76 -4.33 -4.25
CA ILE A 134 9.07 -4.23 -3.62
C ILE A 134 9.99 -3.43 -4.54
N SER A 135 10.47 -2.29 -4.05
CA SER A 135 11.34 -1.41 -4.81
C SER A 135 12.78 -1.91 -4.79
N ILE A 136 13.28 -2.32 -5.96
CA ILE A 136 14.71 -2.70 -6.17
C ILE A 136 15.22 -1.90 -7.37
N ASP A 137 16.20 -1.02 -7.15
CA ASP A 137 16.67 -0.11 -8.21
C ASP A 137 17.89 -0.66 -8.95
N ASP A 138 18.68 -1.55 -8.32
CA ASP A 138 19.96 -2.00 -8.86
C ASP A 138 20.46 -3.25 -8.12
N MET A 139 21.65 -3.74 -8.47
CA MET A 139 22.38 -4.78 -7.75
C MET A 139 22.72 -4.36 -6.31
N PRO A 140 23.02 -5.31 -5.38
CA PRO A 140 23.03 -5.08 -3.93
C PRO A 140 23.79 -3.83 -3.47
N ASP A 141 25.02 -3.65 -3.93
CA ASP A 141 25.87 -2.57 -3.43
C ASP A 141 25.31 -1.19 -3.80
N ASN A 142 24.90 -1.03 -5.05
CA ASN A 142 24.35 0.23 -5.53
C ASN A 142 22.96 0.49 -4.94
N HIS A 143 22.10 -0.53 -4.89
CA HIS A 143 20.78 -0.44 -4.25
C HIS A 143 20.88 0.05 -2.80
N ASN A 144 21.73 -0.59 -1.99
CA ASN A 144 21.94 -0.21 -0.60
C ASN A 144 22.50 1.21 -0.46
N ARG A 145 23.42 1.60 -1.36
CA ARG A 145 24.06 2.92 -1.37
C ARG A 145 23.06 4.03 -1.71
N VAL A 146 22.26 3.87 -2.77
CA VAL A 146 21.33 4.93 -3.21
C VAL A 146 20.16 5.10 -2.27
N ARG A 147 19.70 4.03 -1.62
CA ARG A 147 18.64 4.06 -0.61
C ARG A 147 19.13 4.38 0.79
N LYS A 148 20.46 4.40 1.00
CA LYS A 148 21.13 4.68 2.27
C LYS A 148 20.66 3.78 3.43
N VAL A 149 20.39 2.51 3.12
CA VAL A 149 20.01 1.48 4.09
C VAL A 149 20.92 0.26 3.91
N LYS A 150 21.63 -0.10 4.98
CA LYS A 150 22.54 -1.25 4.96
C LYS A 150 21.76 -2.57 4.79
N ASN A 151 22.26 -3.46 3.93
CA ASN A 151 21.70 -4.79 3.66
C ASN A 151 20.22 -4.75 3.20
N LEU A 152 19.79 -3.66 2.57
CA LEU A 152 18.41 -3.52 2.13
C LEU A 152 18.04 -4.52 1.04
N PHE A 153 18.94 -4.75 0.09
CA PHE A 153 18.72 -5.69 -0.99
C PHE A 153 18.39 -7.11 -0.46
N ASP A 154 19.17 -7.58 0.52
CA ASP A 154 18.94 -8.89 1.13
C ASP A 154 17.57 -8.96 1.81
N LYS A 155 17.18 -7.90 2.51
CA LYS A 155 15.83 -7.78 3.10
C LYS A 155 14.73 -7.78 2.04
N CYS A 156 14.93 -7.14 0.90
CA CYS A 156 13.98 -7.20 -0.23
C CYS A 156 13.78 -8.64 -0.71
N ILE A 157 14.87 -9.38 -0.90
CA ILE A 157 14.82 -10.77 -1.34
C ILE A 157 14.18 -11.68 -0.28
N GLU A 158 14.53 -11.48 0.99
CA GLU A 158 13.91 -12.20 2.11
C GLU A 158 12.38 -11.95 2.16
N THR A 159 11.97 -10.68 2.12
CA THR A 159 10.56 -10.28 2.11
C THR A 159 9.81 -10.86 0.91
N TYR A 160 10.40 -10.80 -0.28
CA TYR A 160 9.81 -11.40 -1.48
C TYR A 160 9.56 -12.91 -1.29
N ARG A 161 10.58 -13.65 -0.81
CA ARG A 161 10.48 -15.10 -0.58
C ARG A 161 9.46 -15.44 0.51
N LEU A 162 9.39 -14.63 1.56
CA LEU A 162 8.42 -14.78 2.63
C LEU A 162 6.99 -14.64 2.08
N LEU A 163 6.70 -13.55 1.38
CA LEU A 163 5.37 -13.28 0.82
C LEU A 163 4.93 -14.35 -0.18
N LYS A 164 5.85 -14.86 -1.03
CA LYS A 164 5.56 -15.95 -1.98
C LYS A 164 5.09 -17.26 -1.33
N ARG A 165 5.33 -17.45 -0.04
CA ARG A 165 4.94 -18.65 0.71
C ARG A 165 3.66 -18.47 1.52
N MET A 166 3.08 -17.27 1.57
CA MET A 166 1.96 -16.96 2.46
C MET A 166 0.59 -17.32 1.89
N GLY A 167 0.44 -17.40 0.58
CA GLY A 167 -0.85 -17.76 -0.06
C GLY A 167 -1.00 -17.24 -1.47
N ASP A 168 -1.99 -17.76 -2.20
CA ASP A 168 -2.19 -17.46 -3.61
C ASP A 168 -2.74 -16.04 -3.87
N ASN A 169 -3.36 -15.44 -2.87
CA ASN A 169 -3.87 -14.06 -2.93
C ASN A 169 -2.85 -13.00 -2.49
N ILE A 170 -1.58 -13.41 -2.24
CA ILE A 170 -0.48 -12.51 -1.87
C ILE A 170 0.56 -12.52 -2.98
N ASN A 171 0.70 -11.39 -3.67
CA ASN A 171 1.47 -11.22 -4.88
C ASN A 171 2.64 -10.24 -4.68
N PRO A 172 3.85 -10.72 -4.29
CA PRO A 172 5.02 -9.86 -4.33
C PRO A 172 5.50 -9.66 -5.77
N VAL A 173 5.71 -8.40 -6.13
CA VAL A 173 6.27 -7.98 -7.42
C VAL A 173 7.46 -7.07 -7.18
N VAL A 174 8.39 -7.05 -8.12
CA VAL A 174 9.54 -6.12 -8.08
C VAL A 174 9.21 -4.93 -8.97
N SER A 175 9.43 -3.73 -8.43
CA SER A 175 9.37 -2.46 -9.15
C SER A 175 10.78 -1.90 -9.26
N ILE A 176 11.19 -1.60 -10.47
CA ILE A 176 12.49 -1.02 -10.82
C ILE A 176 12.29 0.44 -11.20
#